data_fc0a1e84b7addf53f731f8751ca98598
#
_entry.id   fc0a1e84b7addf53f731f8751ca98598
#
_cell.length_a   1.000
_cell.length_b   1.000
_cell.length_c   1.000
_cell.angle_alpha   90.00
_cell.angle_beta   90.00
_cell.angle_gamma   90.00
#
_symmetry.space_group_name_H-M   'P 1'
#
loop_
_entity.id
_entity.type
_entity.pdbx_description
1 polymer ?
#
loop_
_entity_poly.entity_id
_entity_poly.type
_entity_poly.pdbx_seq_one_letter_code
_entity_poly.pdbx_strand_id
1 'polypeptide(L)'
;MTPCLRTRDDAAGEAMDKAARTVGLPYPGGVNLDKISKDGDENKYKFPVPKIADSKYDFSFSGLKTFAVNLVHNASQKGETVKAEDLGASFIKAVTDLLVSHTMMAAEDTGAKTLVLAGGVSANSRLRRVMQEACDKRGIKLYMPDLKYCGDNAAMIASQGYYEYLDGKRADLKLNAVASMPIDNA
;
A
#
# COMPACT_ATOMS: atom_id res chain seq x y z
N MET A 1 -23.29 -6.14 -4.90
CA MET A 1 -22.46 -5.16 -4.16
C MET A 1 -21.05 -5.31 -4.65
N THR A 2 -20.42 -4.23 -5.13
CA THR A 2 -19.00 -4.24 -5.46
C THR A 2 -18.21 -4.36 -4.15
N PRO A 3 -17.26 -5.29 -4.02
CA PRO A 3 -16.48 -5.41 -2.80
C PRO A 3 -15.64 -4.14 -2.59
N CYS A 4 -15.82 -3.49 -1.44
CA CYS A 4 -14.96 -2.38 -1.03
C CYS A 4 -13.92 -2.93 -0.06
N LEU A 5 -12.65 -2.96 -0.49
CA LEU A 5 -11.52 -3.40 0.33
C LEU A 5 -11.00 -2.21 1.13
N ARG A 6 -10.79 -2.39 2.42
CA ARG A 6 -10.22 -1.35 3.28
C ARG A 6 -9.26 -1.94 4.31
N THR A 7 -8.38 -1.10 4.81
CA THR A 7 -7.62 -1.49 5.99
C THR A 7 -8.48 -1.35 7.25
N ARG A 8 -8.31 -2.28 8.19
CA ARG A 8 -8.98 -2.27 9.50
C ARG A 8 -8.19 -1.50 10.55
N ASP A 9 -6.95 -1.18 10.23
CA ASP A 9 -6.01 -0.52 11.14
C ASP A 9 -5.08 0.44 10.37
N ASP A 10 -3.77 0.35 10.54
CA ASP A 10 -2.80 1.21 9.86
C ASP A 10 -2.94 1.13 8.33
N ALA A 11 -2.72 2.24 7.63
CA ALA A 11 -2.53 2.20 6.18
C ALA A 11 -1.20 1.52 5.81
N ALA A 12 -1.12 0.90 4.62
CA ALA A 12 0.10 0.20 4.17
C ALA A 12 1.34 1.11 4.19
N GLY A 13 1.21 2.37 3.74
CA GLY A 13 2.30 3.36 3.78
C GLY A 13 2.72 3.71 5.19
N GLU A 14 1.76 3.91 6.09
CA GLU A 14 2.01 4.18 7.51
C GLU A 14 2.74 3.00 8.19
N ALA A 15 2.35 1.78 7.87
CA ALA A 15 3.03 0.58 8.38
C ALA A 15 4.47 0.50 7.88
N MET A 16 4.73 0.86 6.61
CA MET A 16 6.08 0.96 6.04
C MET A 16 6.92 2.03 6.72
N ASP A 17 6.37 3.23 6.98
CA ASP A 17 7.07 4.31 7.68
C ASP A 17 7.43 3.91 9.11
N LYS A 18 6.52 3.22 9.81
CA LYS A 18 6.77 2.72 11.16
C LYS A 18 7.84 1.62 11.17
N ALA A 19 7.82 0.69 10.20
CA ALA A 19 8.86 -0.34 10.07
C ALA A 19 10.23 0.28 9.75
N ALA A 20 10.29 1.25 8.85
CA ALA A 20 11.51 1.99 8.52
C ALA A 20 12.15 2.65 9.75
N ARG A 21 11.31 3.26 10.60
CA ARG A 21 11.76 3.91 11.82
C ARG A 21 12.42 2.94 12.80
N THR A 22 11.97 1.67 12.88
CA THR A 22 12.55 0.68 13.80
C THR A 22 13.98 0.31 13.47
N VAL A 23 14.42 0.51 12.22
CA VAL A 23 15.80 0.32 11.75
C VAL A 23 16.54 1.62 11.52
N GLY A 24 16.04 2.74 12.06
CA GLY A 24 16.71 4.02 12.05
C GLY A 24 16.65 4.79 10.72
N LEU A 25 15.76 4.42 9.79
CA LEU A 25 15.61 5.15 8.53
C LEU A 25 14.84 6.47 8.72
N PRO A 26 15.24 7.54 8.00
CA PRO A 26 14.55 8.82 8.05
C PRO A 26 13.21 8.78 7.30
N TYR A 27 12.38 9.80 7.53
CA TYR A 27 11.17 10.03 6.74
C TYR A 27 11.54 10.59 5.34
N PRO A 28 10.83 10.23 4.27
CA PRO A 28 9.72 9.28 4.20
C PRO A 28 10.19 7.82 4.26
N GLY A 29 9.69 7.10 5.29
CA GLY A 29 10.16 5.76 5.62
C GLY A 29 9.91 4.74 4.51
N GLY A 30 8.71 4.75 3.90
CA GLY A 30 8.36 3.81 2.83
C GLY A 30 9.28 3.90 1.62
N VAL A 31 9.69 5.11 1.22
CA VAL A 31 10.64 5.33 0.11
C VAL A 31 12.04 4.81 0.47
N ASN A 32 12.51 5.14 1.67
CA ASN A 32 13.83 4.71 2.12
C ASN A 32 13.88 3.20 2.33
N LEU A 33 12.80 2.61 2.85
CA LEU A 33 12.69 1.17 3.01
C LEU A 33 12.71 0.44 1.65
N ASP A 34 11.98 0.95 0.65
CA ASP A 34 11.99 0.41 -0.73
C ASP A 34 13.39 0.46 -1.34
N LYS A 35 14.12 1.55 -1.08
CA LYS A 35 15.48 1.71 -1.59
C LYS A 35 16.44 0.66 -1.04
N ILE A 36 16.48 0.49 0.29
CA ILE A 36 17.43 -0.44 0.92
C ILE A 36 17.01 -1.91 0.75
N SER A 37 15.72 -2.19 0.58
CA SER A 37 15.20 -3.54 0.41
C SER A 37 15.73 -4.27 -0.82
N LYS A 38 16.26 -3.51 -1.80
CA LYS A 38 16.84 -4.07 -3.03
C LYS A 38 18.11 -4.89 -2.78
N ASP A 39 18.82 -4.59 -1.69
CA ASP A 39 20.06 -5.23 -1.29
C ASP A 39 19.84 -6.28 -0.17
N GLY A 40 18.58 -6.54 0.20
CA GLY A 40 18.19 -7.45 1.26
C GLY A 40 17.59 -8.78 0.77
N ASP A 41 17.60 -9.77 1.67
CA ASP A 41 16.92 -11.06 1.45
C ASP A 41 15.44 -10.95 1.86
N GLU A 42 14.54 -10.98 0.88
CA GLU A 42 13.09 -10.90 1.11
C GLU A 42 12.50 -12.12 1.84
N ASN A 43 13.25 -13.21 1.99
CA ASN A 43 12.83 -14.43 2.67
C ASN A 43 13.49 -14.62 4.05
N LYS A 44 14.33 -13.67 4.47
CA LYS A 44 15.06 -13.74 5.73
C LYS A 44 14.15 -13.85 6.95
N TYR A 45 13.09 -13.04 6.98
CA TYR A 45 12.13 -13.00 8.09
C TYR A 45 10.72 -13.36 7.60
N LYS A 46 10.11 -14.37 8.24
CA LYS A 46 8.74 -14.78 7.92
C LYS A 46 7.74 -13.94 8.74
N PHE A 47 7.14 -12.97 8.11
CA PHE A 47 6.08 -12.18 8.71
C PHE A 47 4.77 -12.97 8.82
N PRO A 48 3.96 -12.73 9.87
CA PRO A 48 2.65 -13.36 9.99
C PRO A 48 1.72 -12.87 8.86
N VAL A 49 0.86 -13.77 8.39
CA VAL A 49 -0.21 -13.39 7.45
C VAL A 49 -1.44 -13.00 8.27
N PRO A 50 -1.86 -11.74 8.26
CA PRO A 50 -3.04 -11.30 8.98
C PRO A 50 -4.30 -12.04 8.50
N LYS A 51 -5.16 -12.45 9.44
CA LYS A 51 -6.46 -13.04 9.13
C LYS A 51 -7.55 -12.17 9.72
N ILE A 52 -8.52 -11.78 8.90
CA ILE A 52 -9.69 -10.99 9.28
C ILE A 52 -10.90 -11.92 9.18
N ALA A 53 -11.52 -12.23 10.32
CA ALA A 53 -12.52 -13.28 10.40
C ALA A 53 -13.83 -12.93 9.66
N ASP A 54 -14.18 -11.64 9.59
CA ASP A 54 -15.43 -11.12 9.06
C ASP A 54 -15.30 -10.52 7.66
N SER A 55 -14.14 -10.59 7.04
CA SER A 55 -13.89 -10.07 5.70
C SER A 55 -12.90 -10.91 4.90
N LYS A 56 -13.26 -11.21 3.66
CA LYS A 56 -12.40 -11.94 2.71
C LYS A 56 -11.32 -11.04 2.10
N TYR A 57 -11.56 -9.74 2.02
CA TYR A 57 -10.74 -8.82 1.22
C TYR A 57 -10.01 -7.75 2.03
N ASP A 58 -10.50 -7.43 3.24
CA ASP A 58 -9.93 -6.34 4.03
C ASP A 58 -8.48 -6.62 4.43
N PHE A 59 -7.77 -5.55 4.75
CA PHE A 59 -6.37 -5.58 5.13
C PHE A 59 -6.18 -5.29 6.62
N SER A 60 -5.08 -5.79 7.19
CA SER A 60 -4.55 -5.39 8.48
C SER A 60 -3.02 -5.36 8.39
N PHE A 61 -2.42 -4.25 8.78
CA PHE A 61 -0.97 -4.05 8.72
C PHE A 61 -0.34 -3.87 10.11
N SER A 62 -1.15 -3.65 11.15
CA SER A 62 -0.65 -3.41 12.52
C SER A 62 0.12 -4.60 13.08
N GLY A 63 -0.30 -5.84 12.74
CA GLY A 63 0.42 -7.06 13.14
C GLY A 63 1.80 -7.17 12.52
N LEU A 64 1.96 -6.76 11.25
CA LEU A 64 3.25 -6.74 10.56
C LEU A 64 4.20 -5.75 11.21
N LYS A 65 3.71 -4.53 11.51
CA LYS A 65 4.48 -3.52 12.23
C LYS A 65 4.95 -4.04 13.59
N THR A 66 4.03 -4.60 14.38
CA THR A 66 4.34 -5.12 15.72
C THR A 66 5.40 -6.23 15.64
N PHE A 67 5.30 -7.11 14.65
CA PHE A 67 6.30 -8.14 14.43
C PHE A 67 7.68 -7.54 14.13
N ALA A 68 7.77 -6.52 13.27
CA ALA A 68 9.04 -5.85 12.94
C ALA A 68 9.68 -5.21 14.19
N VAL A 69 8.88 -4.50 15.00
CA VAL A 69 9.35 -3.89 16.26
C VAL A 69 9.88 -4.94 17.21
N ASN A 70 9.12 -6.02 17.44
CA ASN A 70 9.51 -7.09 18.34
C ASN A 70 10.76 -7.83 17.84
N LEU A 71 10.91 -8.03 16.53
CA LEU A 71 12.08 -8.67 15.94
C LEU A 71 13.35 -7.88 16.26
N VAL A 72 13.34 -6.56 16.02
CA VAL A 72 14.48 -5.68 16.30
C VAL A 72 14.78 -5.61 17.79
N HIS A 73 13.73 -5.47 18.62
CA HIS A 73 13.88 -5.43 20.07
C HIS A 73 14.49 -6.71 20.64
N ASN A 74 13.97 -7.87 20.25
CA ASN A 74 14.45 -9.17 20.71
C ASN A 74 15.89 -9.46 20.29
N ALA A 75 16.26 -9.07 19.06
CA ALA A 75 17.64 -9.19 18.58
C ALA A 75 18.58 -8.32 19.44
N SER A 76 18.19 -7.06 19.69
CA SER A 76 18.98 -6.15 20.54
C SER A 76 19.20 -6.70 21.95
N GLN A 77 18.17 -7.31 22.57
CA GLN A 77 18.30 -7.94 23.90
C GLN A 77 19.30 -9.10 23.92
N LYS A 78 19.46 -9.79 22.78
CA LYS A 78 20.43 -10.90 22.63
C LYS A 78 21.83 -10.44 22.21
N GLY A 79 22.03 -9.13 22.01
CA GLY A 79 23.28 -8.59 21.45
C GLY A 79 23.43 -8.87 19.94
N GLU A 80 22.35 -9.23 19.27
CA GLU A 80 22.31 -9.46 17.84
C GLU A 80 21.84 -8.20 17.10
N THR A 81 22.27 -8.05 15.84
CA THR A 81 21.85 -6.94 14.99
C THR A 81 20.96 -7.45 13.85
N VAL A 82 19.79 -6.83 13.67
CA VAL A 82 18.95 -7.04 12.52
C VAL A 82 19.47 -6.19 11.38
N LYS A 83 19.80 -6.80 10.24
CA LYS A 83 20.22 -6.10 9.04
C LYS A 83 19.01 -5.36 8.46
N ALA A 84 19.11 -4.03 8.29
CA ALA A 84 18.01 -3.18 7.88
C ALA A 84 17.48 -3.55 6.49
N GLU A 85 18.36 -3.91 5.57
CA GLU A 85 18.05 -4.33 4.21
C GLU A 85 17.19 -5.61 4.21
N ASP A 86 17.55 -6.61 5.01
CA ASP A 86 16.82 -7.88 5.10
C ASP A 86 15.45 -7.70 5.76
N LEU A 87 15.38 -6.86 6.82
CA LEU A 87 14.09 -6.52 7.43
C LEU A 87 13.21 -5.78 6.43
N GLY A 88 13.76 -4.78 5.73
CA GLY A 88 13.05 -3.99 4.73
C GLY A 88 12.51 -4.86 3.60
N ALA A 89 13.35 -5.73 3.04
CA ALA A 89 12.96 -6.63 1.97
C ALA A 89 11.83 -7.60 2.40
N SER A 90 11.99 -8.24 3.57
CA SER A 90 10.99 -9.17 4.11
C SER A 90 9.68 -8.48 4.49
N PHE A 91 9.75 -7.25 5.04
CA PHE A 91 8.57 -6.46 5.38
C PHE A 91 7.80 -6.01 4.13
N ILE A 92 8.50 -5.44 3.14
CA ILE A 92 7.88 -5.03 1.87
C ILE A 92 7.26 -6.23 1.17
N LYS A 93 7.94 -7.40 1.19
CA LYS A 93 7.37 -8.64 0.66
C LYS A 93 6.05 -8.96 1.34
N ALA A 94 5.98 -8.98 2.67
CA ALA A 94 4.78 -9.31 3.41
C ALA A 94 3.62 -8.36 3.08
N VAL A 95 3.88 -7.05 3.05
CA VAL A 95 2.86 -6.03 2.71
C VAL A 95 2.39 -6.19 1.27
N THR A 96 3.31 -6.31 0.32
CA THR A 96 2.95 -6.38 -1.12
C THR A 96 2.28 -7.70 -1.48
N ASP A 97 2.69 -8.82 -0.90
CA ASP A 97 2.03 -10.12 -1.11
C ASP A 97 0.58 -10.09 -0.59
N LEU A 98 0.34 -9.45 0.56
CA LEU A 98 -1.01 -9.27 1.10
C LEU A 98 -1.86 -8.39 0.18
N LEU A 99 -1.34 -7.23 -0.26
CA LEU A 99 -2.03 -6.34 -1.19
C LEU A 99 -2.40 -7.05 -2.50
N VAL A 100 -1.43 -7.73 -3.12
CA VAL A 100 -1.64 -8.42 -4.40
C VAL A 100 -2.64 -9.56 -4.25
N SER A 101 -2.51 -10.41 -3.20
CA SER A 101 -3.39 -11.56 -3.03
C SER A 101 -4.86 -11.17 -2.87
N HIS A 102 -5.15 -10.17 -2.03
CA HIS A 102 -6.53 -9.70 -1.81
C HIS A 102 -7.09 -8.96 -3.02
N THR A 103 -6.25 -8.15 -3.70
CA THR A 103 -6.66 -7.46 -4.95
C THR A 103 -7.00 -8.47 -6.04
N MET A 104 -6.17 -9.49 -6.24
CA MET A 104 -6.43 -10.53 -7.24
C MET A 104 -7.69 -11.35 -6.90
N MET A 105 -7.89 -11.69 -5.64
CA MET A 105 -9.09 -12.38 -5.17
C MET A 105 -10.36 -11.55 -5.46
N ALA A 106 -10.33 -10.25 -5.18
CA ALA A 106 -11.45 -9.36 -5.50
C ALA A 106 -11.67 -9.22 -7.01
N ALA A 107 -10.58 -9.12 -7.79
CA ALA A 107 -10.67 -9.04 -9.25
C ALA A 107 -11.27 -10.31 -9.86
N GLU A 108 -10.91 -11.48 -9.37
CA GLU A 108 -11.48 -12.77 -9.80
C GLU A 108 -12.97 -12.85 -9.45
N ASP A 109 -13.34 -12.53 -8.21
CA ASP A 109 -14.74 -12.62 -7.75
C ASP A 109 -15.67 -11.60 -8.46
N THR A 110 -15.13 -10.47 -8.89
CA THR A 110 -15.90 -9.45 -9.64
C THR A 110 -15.82 -9.59 -11.16
N GLY A 111 -14.96 -10.46 -11.66
CA GLY A 111 -14.70 -10.61 -13.09
C GLY A 111 -14.00 -9.39 -13.71
N ALA A 112 -13.29 -8.60 -12.91
CA ALA A 112 -12.63 -7.39 -13.38
C ALA A 112 -11.57 -7.68 -14.46
N LYS A 113 -11.62 -6.92 -15.57
CA LYS A 113 -10.66 -7.03 -16.67
C LYS A 113 -9.62 -5.91 -16.69
N THR A 114 -9.82 -4.93 -15.83
CA THR A 114 -8.95 -3.75 -15.71
C THR A 114 -8.73 -3.45 -14.24
N LEU A 115 -7.48 -3.14 -13.89
CA LEU A 115 -7.06 -2.70 -12.57
C LEU A 115 -6.31 -1.38 -12.69
N VAL A 116 -6.56 -0.46 -11.77
CA VAL A 116 -5.79 0.79 -11.64
C VAL A 116 -5.09 0.78 -10.29
N LEU A 117 -3.78 0.97 -10.30
CA LEU A 117 -2.97 1.10 -9.08
C LEU A 117 -2.61 2.58 -8.89
N ALA A 118 -3.03 3.19 -7.77
CA ALA A 118 -2.82 4.61 -7.48
C ALA A 118 -2.46 4.85 -6.00
N GLY A 119 -2.09 6.09 -5.65
CA GLY A 119 -1.69 6.49 -4.29
C GLY A 119 -0.21 6.27 -4.01
N GLY A 120 0.29 6.82 -2.88
CA GLY A 120 1.73 6.85 -2.55
C GLY A 120 2.41 5.48 -2.56
N VAL A 121 1.75 4.45 -2.03
CA VAL A 121 2.30 3.07 -2.00
C VAL A 121 2.42 2.47 -3.40
N SER A 122 1.69 2.98 -4.39
CA SER A 122 1.83 2.55 -5.79
C SER A 122 3.19 2.87 -6.41
N ALA A 123 4.00 3.71 -5.76
CA ALA A 123 5.39 3.98 -6.15
C ALA A 123 6.36 2.86 -5.75
N ASN A 124 5.96 1.97 -4.82
CA ASN A 124 6.82 0.89 -4.34
C ASN A 124 7.23 -0.04 -5.47
N SER A 125 8.54 -0.25 -5.62
CA SER A 125 9.12 -0.97 -6.76
C SER A 125 8.68 -2.44 -6.81
N ARG A 126 8.63 -3.12 -5.65
CA ARG A 126 8.19 -4.51 -5.57
C ARG A 126 6.69 -4.64 -5.87
N LEU A 127 5.85 -3.75 -5.30
CA LEU A 127 4.41 -3.79 -5.54
C LEU A 127 4.10 -3.67 -7.03
N ARG A 128 4.72 -2.72 -7.73
CA ARG A 128 4.54 -2.54 -9.18
C ARG A 128 4.87 -3.81 -9.95
N ARG A 129 6.03 -4.40 -9.64
CA ARG A 129 6.48 -5.62 -10.32
C ARG A 129 5.54 -6.80 -10.06
N VAL A 130 5.25 -7.13 -8.80
CA VAL A 130 4.45 -8.32 -8.48
C VAL A 130 2.97 -8.15 -8.86
N MET A 131 2.45 -6.92 -8.84
CA MET A 131 1.09 -6.64 -9.31
C MET A 131 0.99 -6.81 -10.83
N GLN A 132 1.98 -6.34 -11.59
CA GLN A 132 2.04 -6.54 -13.04
C GLN A 132 2.09 -8.04 -13.37
N GLU A 133 3.00 -8.79 -12.75
CA GLU A 133 3.11 -10.24 -12.92
C GLU A 133 1.80 -10.98 -12.61
N ALA A 134 1.08 -10.55 -11.56
CA ALA A 134 -0.18 -11.15 -11.16
C ALA A 134 -1.32 -10.84 -12.15
N CYS A 135 -1.35 -9.62 -12.69
CA CYS A 135 -2.31 -9.19 -13.71
C CYS A 135 -2.05 -9.91 -15.04
N ASP A 136 -0.80 -9.99 -15.48
CA ASP A 136 -0.42 -10.64 -16.74
C ASP A 136 -0.82 -12.12 -16.75
N LYS A 137 -0.60 -12.84 -15.64
CA LYS A 137 -1.00 -14.24 -15.48
C LYS A 137 -2.51 -14.46 -15.59
N ARG A 138 -3.32 -13.41 -15.38
CA ARG A 138 -4.79 -13.47 -15.38
C ARG A 138 -5.44 -12.75 -16.56
N GLY A 139 -4.64 -12.16 -17.45
CA GLY A 139 -5.15 -11.36 -18.56
C GLY A 139 -5.88 -10.08 -18.11
N ILE A 140 -5.51 -9.55 -16.95
CA ILE A 140 -6.05 -8.29 -16.41
C ILE A 140 -5.18 -7.13 -16.89
N LYS A 141 -5.79 -6.10 -17.46
CA LYS A 141 -5.06 -4.90 -17.88
C LYS A 141 -4.76 -4.01 -16.68
N LEU A 142 -3.47 -3.80 -16.37
CA LEU A 142 -3.03 -2.93 -15.27
C LEU A 142 -2.66 -1.55 -15.77
N TYR A 143 -3.17 -0.51 -15.10
CA TYR A 143 -2.75 0.88 -15.26
C TYR A 143 -2.06 1.36 -14.01
N MET A 144 -0.89 1.96 -14.17
CA MET A 144 -0.10 2.56 -13.09
C MET A 144 0.36 3.95 -13.52
N PRO A 145 0.27 4.97 -12.64
CA PRO A 145 0.78 6.29 -12.95
C PRO A 145 2.31 6.31 -13.01
N ASP A 146 2.88 7.30 -13.68
CA ASP A 146 4.28 7.64 -13.52
C ASP A 146 4.57 7.96 -12.06
N LEU A 147 5.80 7.68 -11.60
CA LEU A 147 6.18 7.86 -10.19
C LEU A 147 5.90 9.26 -9.65
N LYS A 148 6.06 10.29 -10.48
CA LYS A 148 5.80 11.70 -10.12
C LYS A 148 4.33 12.01 -9.78
N TYR A 149 3.40 11.11 -10.18
CA TYR A 149 1.95 11.25 -9.93
C TYR A 149 1.42 10.29 -8.87
N CYS A 150 2.29 9.48 -8.25
CA CYS A 150 1.85 8.55 -7.20
C CYS A 150 1.49 9.26 -5.89
N GLY A 151 2.16 10.39 -5.57
CA GLY A 151 1.82 11.22 -4.41
C GLY A 151 0.79 12.30 -4.75
N ASP A 152 0.46 13.10 -3.75
CA ASP A 152 -0.43 14.25 -3.93
C ASP A 152 0.15 15.22 -4.95
N ASN A 153 -0.67 15.62 -5.93
CA ASN A 153 -0.25 16.54 -6.95
C ASN A 153 -1.43 17.35 -7.52
N ALA A 154 -1.15 18.59 -7.92
CA ALA A 154 -2.18 19.49 -8.43
C ALA A 154 -2.79 19.02 -9.77
N ALA A 155 -2.04 18.25 -10.58
CA ALA A 155 -2.52 17.81 -11.88
C ALA A 155 -3.72 16.86 -11.77
N MET A 156 -3.73 15.95 -10.79
CA MET A 156 -4.86 15.04 -10.59
C MET A 156 -6.12 15.79 -10.13
N ILE A 157 -5.96 16.80 -9.27
CA ILE A 157 -7.08 17.63 -8.78
C ILE A 157 -7.64 18.50 -9.93
N ALA A 158 -6.75 19.12 -10.71
CA ALA A 158 -7.15 19.91 -11.87
C ALA A 158 -7.87 19.06 -12.93
N SER A 159 -7.40 17.84 -13.17
CA SER A 159 -8.03 16.90 -14.09
C SER A 159 -9.43 16.51 -13.61
N GLN A 160 -9.60 16.16 -12.33
CA GLN A 160 -10.91 15.83 -11.75
C GLN A 160 -11.85 17.04 -11.84
N GLY A 161 -11.39 18.21 -11.44
CA GLY A 161 -12.20 19.44 -11.51
C GLY A 161 -12.62 19.80 -12.95
N TYR A 162 -11.78 19.52 -13.95
CA TYR A 162 -12.14 19.71 -15.35
C TYR A 162 -13.31 18.82 -15.78
N TYR A 163 -13.26 17.53 -15.47
CA TYR A 163 -14.35 16.61 -15.81
C TYR A 163 -15.63 16.94 -15.05
N GLU A 164 -15.57 17.28 -13.78
CA GLU A 164 -16.73 17.75 -13.01
C GLU A 164 -17.32 19.05 -13.60
N TYR A 165 -16.44 19.95 -14.07
CA TYR A 165 -16.87 21.14 -14.76
C TYR A 165 -17.65 20.82 -16.05
N LEU A 166 -17.21 19.85 -16.86
CA LEU A 166 -17.92 19.40 -18.05
C LEU A 166 -19.28 18.78 -17.73
N ASP A 167 -19.36 18.03 -16.61
CA ASP A 167 -20.59 17.43 -16.11
C ASP A 167 -21.57 18.46 -15.50
N GLY A 168 -21.22 19.76 -15.52
CA GLY A 168 -22.06 20.83 -14.99
C GLY A 168 -22.02 20.95 -13.47
N LYS A 169 -21.21 20.18 -12.76
CA LYS A 169 -21.07 20.29 -11.30
C LYS A 169 -20.40 21.61 -10.94
N ARG A 170 -21.06 22.35 -10.08
CA ARG A 170 -20.59 23.65 -9.56
C ARG A 170 -20.89 23.71 -8.07
N ALA A 171 -19.90 24.11 -7.30
CA ALA A 171 -20.11 24.46 -5.91
C ALA A 171 -20.60 25.91 -5.77
N ASP A 172 -21.36 26.17 -4.72
CA ASP A 172 -21.72 27.52 -4.33
C ASP A 172 -20.65 28.13 -3.38
N LEU A 173 -20.88 29.37 -2.96
CA LEU A 173 -19.97 30.06 -2.03
C LEU A 173 -19.97 29.49 -0.59
N LYS A 174 -20.78 28.49 -0.32
CA LYS A 174 -20.83 27.80 0.97
C LYS A 174 -19.96 26.53 0.98
N LEU A 175 -19.27 26.21 -0.13
CA LEU A 175 -18.34 25.10 -0.18
C LEU A 175 -17.34 25.19 0.97
N ASN A 176 -17.24 24.11 1.73
CA ASN A 176 -16.32 24.01 2.86
C ASN A 176 -15.51 22.71 2.76
N ALA A 177 -14.33 22.72 3.38
CA ALA A 177 -13.49 21.54 3.47
C ALA A 177 -14.13 20.50 4.40
N VAL A 178 -14.09 19.23 3.99
CA VAL A 178 -14.54 18.09 4.78
C VAL A 178 -13.34 17.22 5.10
N ALA A 179 -13.06 17.01 6.38
CA ALA A 179 -11.87 16.29 6.82
C ALA A 179 -11.88 14.79 6.48
N SER A 180 -13.06 14.19 6.39
CA SER A 180 -13.22 12.77 6.05
C SER A 180 -14.55 12.58 5.30
N MET A 181 -14.48 11.97 4.15
CA MET A 181 -15.65 11.69 3.31
C MET A 181 -15.56 10.25 2.80
N PRO A 182 -16.65 9.44 2.93
CA PRO A 182 -16.71 8.13 2.33
C PRO A 182 -16.58 8.22 0.80
N ILE A 183 -15.91 7.23 0.20
CA ILE A 183 -15.69 7.20 -1.26
C ILE A 183 -16.99 7.11 -2.06
N ASP A 184 -18.04 6.56 -1.46
CA ASP A 184 -19.38 6.38 -2.06
C ASP A 184 -20.15 7.72 -2.15
N ASN A 185 -19.67 8.77 -1.46
CA ASN A 185 -20.26 10.09 -1.41
C ASN A 185 -19.41 11.16 -2.10
N ALA A 186 -18.34 10.73 -2.80
CA ALA A 186 -17.43 11.63 -3.51
C ALA A 186 -17.89 11.92 -4.95
#